data_6f1586afc07363d928c9965cd64c44c7
#
_entry.id   6f1586afc07363d928c9965cd64c44c7
#
_cell.length_a   1.000
_cell.length_b   1.000
_cell.length_c   1.000
_cell.angle_alpha   90.00
_cell.angle_beta   90.00
_cell.angle_gamma   90.00
#
_symmetry.space_group_name_H-M   'P 1'
#
loop_
_entity.id
_entity.type
_entity.pdbx_description
1 polymer ?
#
loop_
_entity_poly.entity_id
_entity_poly.type
_entity_poly.pdbx_seq_one_letter_code
_entity_poly.pdbx_strand_id
1 'polypeptide(L)'
;MGCKKKGGPLFYDRCFRKIKAMKDKVAVVIGAGDNLGSAIGRCFANEGFTVVAARRNGDKLTNLKNDIESKGGTFYGFSLDARIENDVVAFIKEIEQNIGSIEVAIYNIGGNIKFSITETSSQKYYKTWEMAAFGAFLVGKEVAKRMLPRSNGTIIFTGATASIRGSDGYSAFAGAKHAKRSLAQSMARELGPKGIHVAHVVIDGAIDTPWIQELFSDFYNEKKDQDGLMNPDDIAKNYLWLYKQPRNAWTHEIDLRPWIEKW
;
A
#
# COMPACT_ATOMS: atom_id res chain seq x y z
N MET A 1 -28.32 3.04 57.70
CA MET A 1 -28.01 4.33 56.99
C MET A 1 -27.64 3.99 55.55
N GLY A 2 -28.53 4.32 54.63
CA GLY A 2 -28.41 3.89 53.25
C GLY A 2 -27.49 4.79 52.42
N CYS A 3 -26.65 4.20 51.63
CA CYS A 3 -25.91 4.87 50.58
C CYS A 3 -26.73 4.81 49.27
N LYS A 4 -27.25 5.94 48.85
CA LYS A 4 -28.03 6.09 47.64
C LYS A 4 -27.19 5.94 46.41
N LYS A 5 -27.54 4.98 45.55
CA LYS A 5 -27.06 4.88 44.16
C LYS A 5 -27.52 6.13 43.40
N LYS A 6 -26.58 6.96 42.95
CA LYS A 6 -26.78 7.93 41.88
C LYS A 6 -25.88 7.55 40.72
N GLY A 7 -26.39 6.79 39.81
CA GLY A 7 -25.77 6.51 38.51
C GLY A 7 -26.85 6.62 37.47
N GLY A 8 -27.02 7.82 36.91
CA GLY A 8 -28.00 8.06 35.85
C GLY A 8 -27.44 7.64 34.47
N PRO A 9 -28.30 7.56 33.43
CA PRO A 9 -27.94 7.04 32.10
C PRO A 9 -26.82 7.81 31.36
N LEU A 10 -26.48 9.01 31.84
CA LEU A 10 -25.41 9.84 31.28
C LEU A 10 -23.98 9.34 31.47
N PHE A 11 -23.73 8.48 32.47
CA PHE A 11 -22.39 7.91 32.72
C PHE A 11 -22.09 6.74 31.78
N TYR A 12 -23.09 5.95 31.44
CA TYR A 12 -23.00 4.85 30.48
C TYR A 12 -22.78 5.38 29.06
N ASP A 13 -23.51 6.44 28.70
CA ASP A 13 -23.42 7.05 27.36
C ASP A 13 -22.07 7.74 27.10
N ARG A 14 -21.42 8.30 28.14
CA ARG A 14 -20.06 8.86 28.02
C ARG A 14 -18.96 7.78 27.88
N CYS A 15 -19.14 6.63 28.51
CA CYS A 15 -18.19 5.52 28.40
C CYS A 15 -18.32 4.85 27.02
N PHE A 16 -19.55 4.62 26.53
CA PHE A 16 -19.80 4.11 25.18
C PHE A 16 -19.41 5.11 24.09
N ARG A 17 -19.58 6.42 24.29
CA ARG A 17 -19.08 7.43 23.35
C ARG A 17 -17.57 7.54 23.34
N LYS A 18 -16.87 7.32 24.46
CA LYS A 18 -15.41 7.23 24.48
C LYS A 18 -14.87 5.97 23.82
N ILE A 19 -15.58 4.85 23.92
CA ILE A 19 -15.25 3.60 23.20
C ILE A 19 -15.53 3.74 21.70
N LYS A 20 -16.55 4.48 21.29
CA LYS A 20 -16.84 4.78 19.87
C LYS A 20 -15.91 5.85 19.27
N ALA A 21 -15.14 6.57 20.09
CA ALA A 21 -14.21 7.64 19.68
C ALA A 21 -12.77 7.15 19.39
N MET A 22 -12.43 5.91 19.70
CA MET A 22 -11.24 5.26 19.17
C MET A 22 -11.64 4.45 17.94
N LYS A 23 -11.91 5.15 16.84
CA LYS A 23 -11.93 4.46 15.54
C LYS A 23 -10.59 3.79 15.34
N ASP A 24 -10.60 2.51 15.01
CA ASP A 24 -9.39 1.76 14.75
C ASP A 24 -8.55 2.46 13.69
N LYS A 25 -7.24 2.49 13.91
CA LYS A 25 -6.29 2.96 12.91
C LYS A 25 -6.27 1.98 11.76
N VAL A 26 -6.62 2.43 10.58
CA VAL A 26 -6.70 1.57 9.40
C VAL A 26 -5.46 1.71 8.53
N ALA A 27 -4.86 0.57 8.18
CA ALA A 27 -3.88 0.45 7.11
C ALA A 27 -4.54 -0.17 5.88
N VAL A 28 -4.58 0.58 4.76
CA VAL A 28 -5.17 0.13 3.51
C VAL A 28 -4.07 -0.31 2.54
N VAL A 29 -4.14 -1.55 2.05
CA VAL A 29 -3.20 -2.10 1.06
C VAL A 29 -3.94 -2.41 -0.24
N ILE A 30 -3.79 -1.57 -1.25
CA ILE A 30 -4.36 -1.78 -2.58
C ILE A 30 -3.31 -2.47 -3.46
N GLY A 31 -3.65 -3.65 -3.99
CA GLY A 31 -2.73 -4.56 -4.63
C GLY A 31 -2.10 -5.53 -3.63
N ALA A 32 -2.91 -6.02 -2.70
CA ALA A 32 -2.53 -7.05 -1.73
C ALA A 32 -2.43 -8.43 -2.40
N GLY A 33 -1.39 -8.60 -3.20
CA GLY A 33 -0.99 -9.89 -3.75
C GLY A 33 -0.29 -10.75 -2.69
N ASP A 34 -0.08 -12.04 -3.02
CA ASP A 34 0.35 -13.06 -2.05
C ASP A 34 1.77 -12.82 -1.48
N ASN A 35 2.58 -12.01 -2.15
CA ASN A 35 3.96 -11.68 -1.73
C ASN A 35 4.02 -10.34 -1.00
N LEU A 36 4.60 -9.29 -1.60
CA LEU A 36 4.85 -8.00 -0.95
C LEU A 36 3.58 -7.36 -0.36
N GLY A 37 2.45 -7.40 -1.08
CA GLY A 37 1.22 -6.80 -0.56
C GLY A 37 0.72 -7.49 0.72
N SER A 38 0.83 -8.81 0.79
CA SER A 38 0.51 -9.59 1.99
C SER A 38 1.51 -9.34 3.12
N ALA A 39 2.81 -9.24 2.81
CA ALA A 39 3.84 -8.90 3.79
C ALA A 39 3.60 -7.52 4.42
N ILE A 40 3.24 -6.51 3.61
CA ILE A 40 2.87 -5.18 4.11
C ILE A 40 1.65 -5.30 5.05
N GLY A 41 0.59 -6.02 4.63
CA GLY A 41 -0.59 -6.23 5.46
C GLY A 41 -0.26 -6.85 6.82
N ARG A 42 0.54 -7.93 6.84
CA ARG A 42 1.01 -8.56 8.09
C ARG A 42 1.82 -7.61 8.96
N CYS A 43 2.72 -6.85 8.34
CA CYS A 43 3.59 -5.92 9.06
C CYS A 43 2.76 -4.87 9.83
N PHE A 44 1.75 -4.27 9.19
CA PHE A 44 0.87 -3.31 9.85
C PHE A 44 -0.09 -3.96 10.86
N ALA A 45 -0.58 -5.20 10.59
CA ALA A 45 -1.40 -5.93 11.56
C ALA A 45 -0.65 -6.21 12.87
N ASN A 46 0.63 -6.59 12.79
CA ASN A 46 1.49 -6.82 13.95
C ASN A 46 1.73 -5.55 14.80
N GLU A 47 1.51 -4.36 14.22
CA GLU A 47 1.57 -3.06 14.92
C GLU A 47 0.20 -2.58 15.43
N GLY A 48 -0.80 -3.47 15.40
CA GLY A 48 -2.14 -3.20 15.94
C GLY A 48 -3.05 -2.41 15.01
N PHE A 49 -2.75 -2.34 13.71
CA PHE A 49 -3.67 -1.75 12.74
C PHE A 49 -4.79 -2.71 12.36
N THR A 50 -5.99 -2.19 12.18
CA THR A 50 -6.99 -2.86 11.36
C THR A 50 -6.53 -2.82 9.90
N VAL A 51 -6.32 -3.98 9.30
CA VAL A 51 -5.83 -4.08 7.92
C VAL A 51 -7.00 -4.22 6.95
N VAL A 52 -7.08 -3.32 5.99
CA VAL A 52 -7.99 -3.42 4.85
C VAL A 52 -7.17 -3.72 3.60
N ALA A 53 -7.38 -4.88 3.02
CA ALA A 53 -6.67 -5.33 1.83
C ALA A 53 -7.59 -5.40 0.63
N ALA A 54 -7.12 -4.95 -0.54
CA ALA A 54 -7.89 -4.98 -1.77
C ALA A 54 -7.08 -5.52 -2.95
N ARG A 55 -7.73 -6.38 -3.75
CA ARG A 55 -7.25 -6.87 -5.05
C ARG A 55 -8.45 -7.21 -5.93
N ARG A 56 -8.25 -7.35 -7.25
CA ARG A 56 -9.36 -7.63 -8.19
C ARG A 56 -10.19 -8.86 -7.85
N ASN A 57 -9.56 -9.91 -7.39
CA ASN A 57 -10.25 -11.09 -6.85
C ASN A 57 -10.01 -11.16 -5.34
N GLY A 58 -10.97 -10.70 -4.55
CA GLY A 58 -10.92 -10.65 -3.09
C GLY A 58 -10.86 -12.02 -2.42
N ASP A 59 -11.39 -13.08 -3.05
CA ASP A 59 -11.37 -14.44 -2.49
C ASP A 59 -9.93 -14.94 -2.25
N LYS A 60 -8.99 -14.46 -3.07
CA LYS A 60 -7.57 -14.77 -2.91
C LYS A 60 -6.91 -14.09 -1.71
N LEU A 61 -7.65 -13.35 -0.89
CA LEU A 61 -7.15 -12.75 0.36
C LEU A 61 -7.36 -13.66 1.57
N THR A 62 -7.97 -14.83 1.40
CA THR A 62 -8.30 -15.78 2.48
C THR A 62 -7.07 -16.18 3.30
N ASN A 63 -5.94 -16.47 2.67
CA ASN A 63 -4.71 -16.83 3.37
C ASN A 63 -4.18 -15.68 4.23
N LEU A 64 -4.17 -14.46 3.70
CA LEU A 64 -3.76 -13.27 4.45
C LEU A 64 -4.71 -12.99 5.62
N LYS A 65 -6.02 -13.13 5.39
CA LYS A 65 -7.03 -13.01 6.43
C LYS A 65 -6.76 -13.97 7.59
N ASN A 66 -6.63 -15.27 7.27
CA ASN A 66 -6.42 -16.31 8.28
C ASN A 66 -5.12 -16.09 9.07
N ASP A 67 -4.04 -15.64 8.39
CA ASP A 67 -2.76 -15.36 9.05
C ASP A 67 -2.87 -14.18 10.03
N ILE A 68 -3.55 -13.11 9.66
CA ILE A 68 -3.75 -11.95 10.53
C ILE A 68 -4.70 -12.28 11.70
N GLU A 69 -5.84 -12.89 11.42
CA GLU A 69 -6.85 -13.20 12.44
C GLU A 69 -6.38 -14.27 13.45
N SER A 70 -5.58 -15.26 13.01
CA SER A 70 -5.00 -16.27 13.90
C SER A 70 -4.03 -15.68 14.93
N LYS A 71 -3.48 -14.49 14.65
CA LYS A 71 -2.62 -13.73 15.57
C LYS A 71 -3.38 -12.65 16.35
N GLY A 72 -4.71 -12.65 16.29
CA GLY A 72 -5.57 -11.70 17.00
C GLY A 72 -5.72 -10.34 16.32
N GLY A 73 -5.24 -10.19 15.09
CA GLY A 73 -5.41 -8.96 14.30
C GLY A 73 -6.80 -8.85 13.68
N THR A 74 -7.16 -7.65 13.21
CA THR A 74 -8.42 -7.38 12.51
C THR A 74 -8.17 -7.18 11.02
N PHE A 75 -8.95 -7.87 10.19
CA PHE A 75 -8.77 -7.87 8.74
C PHE A 75 -10.09 -7.71 7.97
N TYR A 76 -10.06 -6.90 6.91
CA TYR A 76 -11.14 -6.78 5.93
C TYR A 76 -10.59 -6.94 4.51
N GLY A 77 -11.14 -7.87 3.75
CA GLY A 77 -10.77 -8.14 2.36
C GLY A 77 -11.82 -7.64 1.38
N PHE A 78 -11.38 -6.98 0.29
CA PHE A 78 -12.27 -6.44 -0.73
C PHE A 78 -11.85 -6.84 -2.15
N SER A 79 -12.83 -7.07 -3.01
CA SER A 79 -12.62 -7.05 -4.45
C SER A 79 -12.65 -5.59 -4.92
N LEU A 80 -11.56 -5.15 -5.58
CA LEU A 80 -11.45 -3.79 -6.11
C LEU A 80 -10.69 -3.78 -7.44
N ASP A 81 -11.28 -3.19 -8.45
CA ASP A 81 -10.55 -2.72 -9.63
C ASP A 81 -10.22 -1.23 -9.47
N ALA A 82 -8.97 -0.95 -9.09
CA ALA A 82 -8.52 0.41 -8.81
C ALA A 82 -8.49 1.34 -10.05
N ARG A 83 -8.83 0.82 -11.24
CA ARG A 83 -8.97 1.61 -12.48
C ARG A 83 -10.36 2.23 -12.62
N ILE A 84 -11.34 1.75 -11.86
CA ILE A 84 -12.73 2.21 -11.91
C ILE A 84 -12.95 3.25 -10.81
N GLU A 85 -13.14 4.51 -11.21
CA GLU A 85 -13.23 5.63 -10.27
C GLU A 85 -14.36 5.44 -9.25
N ASN A 86 -15.56 5.04 -9.71
CA ASN A 86 -16.70 4.84 -8.80
C ASN A 86 -16.44 3.75 -7.76
N ASP A 87 -15.74 2.67 -8.14
CA ASP A 87 -15.40 1.59 -7.21
C ASP A 87 -14.40 2.08 -6.16
N VAL A 88 -13.41 2.88 -6.57
CA VAL A 88 -12.44 3.48 -5.64
C VAL A 88 -13.13 4.44 -4.66
N VAL A 89 -14.03 5.30 -5.16
CA VAL A 89 -14.80 6.23 -4.31
C VAL A 89 -15.65 5.48 -3.29
N ALA A 90 -16.36 4.44 -3.73
CA ALA A 90 -17.21 3.63 -2.85
C ALA A 90 -16.36 2.87 -1.82
N PHE A 91 -15.24 2.27 -2.22
CA PHE A 91 -14.33 1.54 -1.35
C PHE A 91 -13.75 2.44 -0.24
N ILE A 92 -13.19 3.59 -0.60
CA ILE A 92 -12.62 4.53 0.38
C ILE A 92 -13.70 5.09 1.32
N LYS A 93 -14.90 5.34 0.81
CA LYS A 93 -16.05 5.78 1.63
C LYS A 93 -16.46 4.72 2.62
N GLU A 94 -16.55 3.46 2.20
CA GLU A 94 -16.89 2.31 3.04
C GLU A 94 -15.93 2.18 4.22
N ILE A 95 -14.63 2.26 3.98
CA ILE A 95 -13.63 2.17 5.03
C ILE A 95 -13.81 3.28 6.08
N GLU A 96 -13.88 4.53 5.63
CA GLU A 96 -13.95 5.69 6.54
C GLU A 96 -15.27 5.76 7.33
N GLN A 97 -16.36 5.25 6.76
CA GLN A 97 -17.67 5.28 7.43
C GLN A 97 -17.89 4.10 8.38
N ASN A 98 -17.47 2.90 7.98
CA ASN A 98 -17.90 1.66 8.62
C ASN A 98 -16.78 0.88 9.30
N ILE A 99 -15.49 1.10 8.95
CA ILE A 99 -14.36 0.37 9.53
C ILE A 99 -13.56 1.29 10.46
N GLY A 100 -12.94 2.35 9.93
CA GLY A 100 -12.12 3.23 10.73
C GLY A 100 -11.44 4.34 9.93
N SER A 101 -10.64 5.16 10.59
CA SER A 101 -9.90 6.22 9.95
C SER A 101 -8.67 5.67 9.21
N ILE A 102 -8.53 6.00 7.93
CA ILE A 102 -7.35 5.61 7.14
C ILE A 102 -6.15 6.42 7.61
N GLU A 103 -5.24 5.78 8.34
CA GLU A 103 -3.99 6.39 8.80
C GLU A 103 -2.87 6.23 7.78
N VAL A 104 -2.87 5.09 7.05
CA VAL A 104 -1.93 4.83 5.98
C VAL A 104 -2.60 4.12 4.82
N ALA A 105 -2.33 4.57 3.60
CA ALA A 105 -2.77 3.92 2.37
C ALA A 105 -1.56 3.60 1.49
N ILE A 106 -1.45 2.35 1.07
CA ILE A 106 -0.37 1.84 0.24
C ILE A 106 -0.92 1.41 -1.11
N TYR A 107 -0.46 2.06 -2.19
CA TYR A 107 -0.75 1.65 -3.55
C TYR A 107 0.37 0.77 -4.10
N ASN A 108 0.15 -0.55 -4.08
CA ASN A 108 1.14 -1.56 -4.43
C ASN A 108 0.90 -2.21 -5.81
N ILE A 109 -0.02 -1.67 -6.62
CA ILE A 109 -0.29 -2.22 -7.95
C ILE A 109 0.85 -1.82 -8.91
N GLY A 110 1.35 -2.82 -9.62
CA GLY A 110 2.28 -2.68 -10.73
C GLY A 110 1.77 -3.38 -11.97
N GLY A 111 2.44 -3.18 -13.08
CA GLY A 111 2.14 -3.83 -14.36
C GLY A 111 3.43 -4.27 -15.03
N ASN A 112 4.19 -5.17 -14.36
CA ASN A 112 5.46 -5.65 -14.89
C ASN A 112 5.21 -6.52 -16.13
N ILE A 113 5.43 -5.93 -17.31
CA ILE A 113 5.37 -6.59 -18.61
C ILE A 113 6.64 -6.28 -19.40
N LYS A 114 7.11 -7.27 -20.17
CA LYS A 114 8.27 -7.13 -21.04
C LYS A 114 7.86 -7.44 -22.49
N PHE A 115 7.99 -6.47 -23.38
CA PHE A 115 7.81 -6.59 -24.81
C PHE A 115 8.74 -5.62 -25.52
N SER A 116 9.25 -6.01 -26.72
CA SER A 116 9.98 -5.05 -27.55
C SER A 116 9.10 -3.85 -27.92
N ILE A 117 9.69 -2.71 -28.23
CA ILE A 117 8.91 -1.51 -28.58
C ILE A 117 7.97 -1.74 -29.77
N THR A 118 8.40 -2.54 -30.74
CA THR A 118 7.63 -2.86 -31.93
C THR A 118 6.49 -3.85 -31.69
N GLU A 119 6.56 -4.67 -30.64
CA GLU A 119 5.53 -5.64 -30.24
C GLU A 119 4.60 -5.12 -29.13
N THR A 120 4.93 -3.97 -28.57
CA THR A 120 4.10 -3.31 -27.54
C THR A 120 2.91 -2.62 -28.22
N SER A 121 1.75 -3.29 -28.24
CA SER A 121 0.53 -2.67 -28.76
C SER A 121 0.11 -1.46 -27.90
N SER A 122 -0.58 -0.49 -28.53
CA SER A 122 -1.16 0.67 -27.82
C SER A 122 -2.06 0.25 -26.66
N GLN A 123 -2.81 -0.84 -26.83
CA GLN A 123 -3.65 -1.39 -25.75
C GLN A 123 -2.83 -1.90 -24.56
N LYS A 124 -1.72 -2.63 -24.79
CA LYS A 124 -0.82 -3.09 -23.72
C LYS A 124 -0.20 -1.91 -22.99
N TYR A 125 0.29 -0.90 -23.74
CA TYR A 125 0.87 0.33 -23.19
C TYR A 125 -0.14 1.07 -22.32
N TYR A 126 -1.33 1.34 -22.85
CA TYR A 126 -2.39 2.03 -22.14
C TYR A 126 -2.83 1.31 -20.87
N LYS A 127 -3.10 -0.01 -20.97
CA LYS A 127 -3.53 -0.80 -19.80
C LYS A 127 -2.49 -0.87 -18.70
N THR A 128 -1.21 -0.88 -19.04
CA THR A 128 -0.13 -0.84 -18.05
C THR A 128 -0.11 0.50 -17.33
N TRP A 129 -0.23 1.60 -18.08
CA TRP A 129 -0.33 2.94 -17.52
C TRP A 129 -1.59 3.12 -16.67
N GLU A 130 -2.74 2.71 -17.18
CA GLU A 130 -4.02 2.76 -16.49
C GLU A 130 -3.95 2.06 -15.12
N MET A 131 -3.36 0.88 -15.09
CA MET A 131 -3.24 0.08 -13.87
C MET A 131 -2.24 0.67 -12.87
N ALA A 132 -1.06 1.10 -13.33
CA ALA A 132 0.02 1.49 -12.43
C ALA A 132 -0.01 2.99 -12.07
N ALA A 133 -0.43 3.87 -12.98
CA ALA A 133 -0.42 5.32 -12.79
C ALA A 133 -1.82 5.90 -12.56
N PHE A 134 -2.79 5.63 -13.44
CA PHE A 134 -4.13 6.20 -13.31
C PHE A 134 -4.85 5.69 -12.06
N GLY A 135 -4.80 4.38 -11.79
CA GLY A 135 -5.35 3.84 -10.55
C GLY A 135 -4.68 4.41 -9.29
N ALA A 136 -3.36 4.68 -9.34
CA ALA A 136 -2.67 5.36 -8.24
C ALA A 136 -3.19 6.78 -8.02
N PHE A 137 -3.48 7.52 -9.10
CA PHE A 137 -4.11 8.84 -9.03
C PHE A 137 -5.50 8.78 -8.40
N LEU A 138 -6.36 7.86 -8.82
CA LEU A 138 -7.71 7.73 -8.28
C LEU A 138 -7.69 7.44 -6.78
N VAL A 139 -6.88 6.47 -6.36
CA VAL A 139 -6.75 6.11 -4.94
C VAL A 139 -6.14 7.26 -4.14
N GLY A 140 -5.02 7.82 -4.63
CA GLY A 140 -4.33 8.93 -3.96
C GLY A 140 -5.25 10.13 -3.75
N LYS A 141 -6.03 10.50 -4.78
CA LYS A 141 -7.02 11.57 -4.72
C LYS A 141 -8.09 11.33 -3.64
N GLU A 142 -8.71 10.14 -3.64
CA GLU A 142 -9.81 9.86 -2.71
C GLU A 142 -9.31 9.71 -1.26
N VAL A 143 -8.16 9.08 -1.04
CA VAL A 143 -7.54 9.01 0.29
C VAL A 143 -7.16 10.39 0.80
N ALA A 144 -6.54 11.24 -0.03
CA ALA A 144 -6.17 12.60 0.34
C ALA A 144 -7.40 13.42 0.79
N LYS A 145 -8.54 13.31 0.10
CA LYS A 145 -9.80 13.95 0.52
C LYS A 145 -10.24 13.58 1.94
N ARG A 146 -9.94 12.35 2.39
CA ARG A 146 -10.29 11.88 3.74
C ARG A 146 -9.26 12.30 4.79
N MET A 147 -7.99 12.40 4.40
CA MET A 147 -6.89 12.79 5.30
C MET A 147 -6.83 14.31 5.52
N LEU A 148 -7.11 15.12 4.51
CA LEU A 148 -7.01 16.59 4.56
C LEU A 148 -7.78 17.23 5.73
N PRO A 149 -9.05 16.88 6.03
CA PRO A 149 -9.77 17.48 7.16
C PRO A 149 -9.15 17.18 8.52
N ARG A 150 -8.34 16.12 8.62
CA ARG A 150 -7.64 15.71 9.84
C ARG A 150 -6.22 16.26 9.92
N SER A 151 -5.69 16.78 8.82
CA SER A 151 -4.28 17.16 8.65
C SER A 151 -3.33 16.05 9.11
N ASN A 152 -3.69 14.79 8.84
CA ASN A 152 -2.96 13.60 9.26
C ASN A 152 -3.18 12.43 8.31
N GLY A 153 -2.11 11.69 8.04
CA GLY A 153 -2.11 10.45 7.26
C GLY A 153 -0.85 10.26 6.43
N THR A 154 -0.68 9.04 5.94
CA THR A 154 0.46 8.66 5.09
C THR A 154 -0.02 7.96 3.84
N ILE A 155 0.47 8.38 2.68
CA ILE A 155 0.19 7.75 1.38
C ILE A 155 1.51 7.24 0.82
N ILE A 156 1.60 5.94 0.51
CA ILE A 156 2.83 5.32 0.00
C ILE A 156 2.57 4.68 -1.36
N PHE A 157 3.39 5.03 -2.34
CA PHE A 157 3.35 4.44 -3.67
C PHE A 157 4.51 3.48 -3.87
N THR A 158 4.24 2.23 -4.21
CA THR A 158 5.27 1.24 -4.54
C THR A 158 5.82 1.50 -5.93
N GLY A 159 7.07 1.90 -5.99
CA GLY A 159 7.86 2.07 -7.20
C GLY A 159 8.52 0.77 -7.69
N ALA A 160 9.53 0.92 -8.50
CA ALA A 160 10.41 -0.14 -9.02
C ALA A 160 11.65 0.52 -9.64
N THR A 161 12.68 -0.25 -10.03
CA THR A 161 13.74 0.18 -10.96
C THR A 161 13.19 1.01 -12.12
N ALA A 162 12.08 0.54 -12.68
CA ALA A 162 11.38 1.18 -13.77
C ALA A 162 10.77 2.56 -13.43
N SER A 163 10.81 3.00 -12.17
CA SER A 163 10.41 4.37 -11.77
C SER A 163 11.53 5.40 -12.00
N ILE A 164 12.79 4.93 -12.12
CA ILE A 164 13.98 5.79 -12.21
C ILE A 164 14.75 5.62 -13.51
N ARG A 165 14.61 4.48 -14.19
CA ARG A 165 15.25 4.22 -15.48
C ARG A 165 14.39 3.31 -16.37
N GLY A 166 14.47 3.53 -17.68
CA GLY A 166 13.97 2.59 -18.68
C GLY A 166 14.96 1.46 -18.91
N SER A 167 14.46 0.31 -19.35
CA SER A 167 15.27 -0.84 -19.76
C SER A 167 14.71 -1.44 -21.04
N ASP A 168 15.53 -2.20 -21.75
CA ASP A 168 15.13 -2.90 -22.95
C ASP A 168 13.88 -3.77 -22.70
N GLY A 169 12.88 -3.60 -23.56
CA GLY A 169 11.60 -4.31 -23.47
C GLY A 169 10.62 -3.80 -22.39
N TYR A 170 10.96 -2.78 -21.60
CA TYR A 170 10.11 -2.29 -20.51
C TYR A 170 9.49 -0.91 -20.75
N SER A 171 9.35 -0.47 -22.00
CA SER A 171 8.86 0.87 -22.34
C SER A 171 7.51 1.21 -21.69
N ALA A 172 6.53 0.30 -21.73
CA ALA A 172 5.22 0.50 -21.12
C ALA A 172 5.30 0.52 -19.59
N PHE A 173 6.04 -0.41 -19.00
CA PHE A 173 6.20 -0.49 -17.56
C PHE A 173 6.96 0.70 -16.98
N ALA A 174 8.07 1.11 -17.61
CA ALA A 174 8.85 2.25 -17.18
C ALA A 174 8.05 3.55 -17.33
N GLY A 175 7.34 3.76 -18.44
CA GLY A 175 6.47 4.92 -18.63
C GLY A 175 5.40 5.03 -17.53
N ALA A 176 4.75 3.92 -17.18
CA ALA A 176 3.74 3.89 -16.13
C ALA A 176 4.32 4.13 -14.72
N LYS A 177 5.51 3.58 -14.42
CA LYS A 177 6.17 3.75 -13.12
C LYS A 177 6.76 5.14 -12.94
N HIS A 178 7.32 5.76 -13.99
CA HIS A 178 7.73 7.17 -13.96
C HIS A 178 6.53 8.11 -13.75
N ALA A 179 5.40 7.86 -14.42
CA ALA A 179 4.18 8.63 -14.22
C ALA A 179 3.69 8.55 -12.76
N LYS A 180 3.73 7.36 -12.13
CA LYS A 180 3.39 7.19 -10.71
C LYS A 180 4.37 7.92 -9.78
N ARG A 181 5.68 7.88 -10.07
CA ARG A 181 6.69 8.64 -9.31
C ARG A 181 6.43 10.14 -9.38
N SER A 182 6.14 10.67 -10.58
CA SER A 182 5.80 12.08 -10.78
C SER A 182 4.54 12.47 -10.00
N LEU A 183 3.51 11.64 -10.01
CA LEU A 183 2.31 11.82 -9.18
C LEU A 183 2.66 11.92 -7.69
N ALA A 184 3.46 10.99 -7.18
CA ALA A 184 3.89 10.99 -5.77
C ALA A 184 4.63 12.28 -5.41
N GLN A 185 5.51 12.77 -6.28
CA GLN A 185 6.25 14.03 -6.11
C GLN A 185 5.32 15.25 -6.04
N SER A 186 4.33 15.32 -6.92
CA SER A 186 3.35 16.42 -6.93
C SER A 186 2.49 16.40 -5.68
N MET A 187 1.98 15.21 -5.30
CA MET A 187 1.19 15.04 -4.08
C MET A 187 1.98 15.36 -2.82
N ALA A 188 3.26 14.97 -2.74
CA ALA A 188 4.11 15.28 -1.58
C ALA A 188 4.27 16.80 -1.37
N ARG A 189 4.48 17.56 -2.44
CA ARG A 189 4.59 19.02 -2.38
C ARG A 189 3.28 19.70 -2.01
N GLU A 190 2.17 19.22 -2.54
CA GLU A 190 0.86 19.79 -2.27
C GLU A 190 0.33 19.45 -0.87
N LEU A 191 0.51 18.21 -0.42
CA LEU A 191 -0.11 17.66 0.77
C LEU A 191 0.79 17.72 2.01
N GLY A 192 2.11 17.72 1.83
CA GLY A 192 3.07 17.81 2.93
C GLY A 192 2.84 19.02 3.83
N PRO A 193 2.72 20.25 3.31
CA PRO A 193 2.40 21.43 4.12
C PRO A 193 1.05 21.36 4.84
N LYS A 194 0.16 20.47 4.39
CA LYS A 194 -1.16 20.20 4.98
C LYS A 194 -1.17 19.04 5.97
N GLY A 195 0.02 18.52 6.32
CA GLY A 195 0.21 17.48 7.34
C GLY A 195 0.01 16.05 6.86
N ILE A 196 0.07 15.79 5.57
CA ILE A 196 -0.03 14.44 4.98
C ILE A 196 1.31 14.02 4.40
N HIS A 197 1.86 12.91 4.88
CA HIS A 197 3.10 12.33 4.38
C HIS A 197 2.84 11.55 3.08
N VAL A 198 3.52 11.91 1.99
CA VAL A 198 3.48 11.16 0.74
C VAL A 198 4.86 10.64 0.39
N ALA A 199 4.98 9.31 0.31
CA ALA A 199 6.25 8.64 0.04
C ALA A 199 6.18 7.74 -1.20
N HIS A 200 7.33 7.55 -1.84
CA HIS A 200 7.55 6.65 -2.96
C HIS A 200 8.68 5.67 -2.62
N VAL A 201 8.41 4.37 -2.74
CA VAL A 201 9.38 3.31 -2.42
C VAL A 201 9.84 2.66 -3.71
N VAL A 202 11.07 2.90 -4.10
CA VAL A 202 11.71 2.25 -5.24
C VAL A 202 12.16 0.85 -4.81
N ILE A 203 11.57 -0.18 -5.38
CA ILE A 203 12.02 -1.57 -5.23
C ILE A 203 12.96 -1.87 -6.39
N ASP A 204 14.26 -1.74 -6.17
CA ASP A 204 15.29 -1.91 -7.21
C ASP A 204 15.99 -3.26 -7.05
N GLY A 205 15.29 -4.31 -7.44
CA GLY A 205 15.76 -5.68 -7.40
C GLY A 205 14.63 -6.69 -7.53
N ALA A 206 14.98 -7.95 -7.68
CA ALA A 206 14.03 -9.05 -7.74
C ALA A 206 13.52 -9.39 -6.32
N ILE A 207 12.21 -9.45 -6.17
CA ILE A 207 11.58 -9.86 -4.91
C ILE A 207 11.56 -11.40 -4.87
N ASP A 208 11.96 -11.97 -3.73
CA ASP A 208 11.87 -13.42 -3.48
C ASP A 208 10.42 -13.88 -3.53
N THR A 209 10.04 -14.49 -4.64
CA THR A 209 8.67 -14.93 -4.90
C THR A 209 8.65 -16.24 -5.66
N PRO A 210 7.64 -17.10 -5.47
CA PRO A 210 7.47 -18.32 -6.26
C PRO A 210 7.49 -18.05 -7.77
N TRP A 211 6.93 -16.92 -8.21
CA TRP A 211 6.92 -16.54 -9.62
C TRP A 211 8.34 -16.32 -10.19
N ILE A 212 9.24 -15.68 -9.44
CA ILE A 212 10.65 -15.51 -9.86
C ILE A 212 11.34 -16.86 -9.87
N GLN A 213 11.09 -17.70 -8.88
CA GLN A 213 11.68 -19.04 -8.78
C GLN A 213 11.27 -19.93 -9.96
N GLU A 214 9.98 -19.91 -10.34
CA GLU A 214 9.43 -20.74 -11.42
C GLU A 214 9.90 -20.29 -12.81
N LEU A 215 9.91 -18.99 -13.08
CA LEU A 215 10.20 -18.45 -14.41
C LEU A 215 11.68 -18.16 -14.67
N PHE A 216 12.45 -17.97 -13.61
CA PHE A 216 13.87 -17.58 -13.67
C PHE A 216 14.70 -18.41 -12.70
N SER A 217 14.56 -19.74 -12.74
CA SER A 217 15.16 -20.67 -11.77
C SER A 217 16.68 -20.52 -11.62
N ASP A 218 17.40 -20.39 -12.72
CA ASP A 218 18.87 -20.24 -12.69
C ASP A 218 19.28 -18.93 -12.02
N PHE A 219 18.63 -17.83 -12.39
CA PHE A 219 18.81 -16.53 -11.76
C PHE A 219 18.43 -16.58 -10.28
N TYR A 220 17.30 -17.22 -9.94
CA TYR A 220 16.86 -17.37 -8.56
C TYR A 220 17.91 -18.10 -7.72
N ASN A 221 18.38 -19.26 -8.18
CA ASN A 221 19.37 -20.08 -7.46
C ASN A 221 20.70 -19.34 -7.30
N GLU A 222 21.18 -18.66 -8.36
CA GLU A 222 22.41 -17.85 -8.28
C GLU A 222 22.32 -16.73 -7.24
N LYS A 223 21.17 -16.05 -7.16
CA LYS A 223 21.01 -14.87 -6.29
C LYS A 223 20.61 -15.22 -4.87
N LYS A 224 19.90 -16.33 -4.66
CA LYS A 224 19.35 -16.72 -3.36
C LYS A 224 20.44 -16.87 -2.30
N ASP A 225 21.52 -17.57 -2.63
CA ASP A 225 22.60 -17.86 -1.69
C ASP A 225 23.53 -16.64 -1.42
N GLN A 226 23.33 -15.54 -2.15
CA GLN A 226 24.12 -14.32 -2.04
C GLN A 226 23.34 -13.15 -1.43
N ASP A 227 22.18 -13.40 -0.81
CA ASP A 227 21.25 -12.35 -0.37
C ASP A 227 20.89 -11.36 -1.50
N GLY A 228 20.83 -11.86 -2.74
CA GLY A 228 20.57 -11.07 -3.94
C GLY A 228 19.10 -10.97 -4.30
N LEU A 229 18.21 -11.59 -3.51
CA LEU A 229 16.77 -11.49 -3.64
C LEU A 229 16.19 -10.73 -2.43
N MET A 230 15.25 -9.83 -2.70
CA MET A 230 14.65 -9.03 -1.65
C MET A 230 13.53 -9.79 -0.95
N ASN A 231 13.67 -10.01 0.35
CA ASN A 231 12.62 -10.62 1.17
C ASN A 231 11.42 -9.67 1.31
N PRO A 232 10.18 -10.10 0.98
CA PRO A 232 8.98 -9.26 1.09
C PRO A 232 8.74 -8.69 2.49
N ASP A 233 9.04 -9.45 3.56
CA ASP A 233 8.83 -9.01 4.93
C ASP A 233 9.87 -7.94 5.34
N ASP A 234 11.10 -8.01 4.83
CA ASP A 234 12.11 -6.96 5.05
C ASP A 234 11.79 -5.68 4.27
N ILE A 235 11.26 -5.80 3.06
CA ILE A 235 10.73 -4.66 2.32
C ILE A 235 9.58 -4.01 3.11
N ALA A 236 8.64 -4.80 3.64
CA ALA A 236 7.47 -4.31 4.36
C ALA A 236 7.81 -3.48 5.60
N LYS A 237 8.91 -3.79 6.31
CA LYS A 237 9.41 -3.02 7.45
C LYS A 237 9.69 -1.56 7.10
N ASN A 238 10.12 -1.29 5.86
CA ASN A 238 10.39 0.07 5.40
C ASN A 238 9.10 0.88 5.19
N TYR A 239 7.99 0.25 4.81
CA TYR A 239 6.68 0.92 4.74
C TYR A 239 6.20 1.36 6.12
N LEU A 240 6.37 0.50 7.12
CA LEU A 240 6.05 0.83 8.49
C LEU A 240 6.98 1.92 9.05
N TRP A 241 8.28 1.87 8.73
CA TRP A 241 9.23 2.90 9.11
C TRP A 241 8.85 4.27 8.52
N LEU A 242 8.47 4.35 7.25
CA LEU A 242 7.97 5.58 6.62
C LEU A 242 6.75 6.14 7.37
N TYR A 243 5.80 5.28 7.72
CA TYR A 243 4.62 5.71 8.49
C TYR A 243 5.00 6.28 9.87
N LYS A 244 5.97 5.68 10.55
CA LYS A 244 6.40 6.07 11.91
C LYS A 244 7.27 7.33 11.98
N GLN A 245 7.67 7.91 10.84
CA GLN A 245 8.56 9.07 10.83
C GLN A 245 7.91 10.32 11.44
N PRO A 246 8.66 11.09 12.23
CA PRO A 246 8.17 12.34 12.76
C PRO A 246 8.04 13.39 11.64
N ARG A 247 7.11 14.34 11.82
CA ARG A 247 6.78 15.35 10.80
C ARG A 247 7.95 16.25 10.38
N ASN A 248 8.96 16.41 11.22
CA ASN A 248 10.14 17.22 10.94
C ASN A 248 11.22 16.50 10.13
N ALA A 249 11.01 15.20 9.80
CA ALA A 249 12.00 14.39 9.08
C ALA A 249 11.32 13.32 8.19
N TRP A 250 10.40 13.74 7.33
CA TRP A 250 9.75 12.86 6.38
C TRP A 250 10.61 12.54 5.18
N THR A 251 10.74 11.26 4.89
CA THR A 251 11.36 10.76 3.65
C THR A 251 10.33 10.73 2.54
N HIS A 252 10.58 11.45 1.44
CA HIS A 252 9.71 11.40 0.27
C HIS A 252 9.99 10.18 -0.60
N GLU A 253 11.25 9.84 -0.84
CA GLU A 253 11.62 8.70 -1.68
C GLU A 253 12.75 7.90 -1.02
N ILE A 254 12.58 6.57 -0.99
CA ILE A 254 13.63 5.62 -0.60
C ILE A 254 13.86 4.63 -1.72
N ASP A 255 15.09 4.15 -1.79
CA ASP A 255 15.56 3.13 -2.72
C ASP A 255 15.99 1.89 -1.94
N LEU A 256 15.34 0.78 -2.21
CA LEU A 256 15.59 -0.50 -1.59
C LEU A 256 16.13 -1.47 -2.64
N ARG A 257 17.28 -2.06 -2.37
CA ARG A 257 17.93 -3.01 -3.27
C ARG A 257 18.76 -4.05 -2.53
N PRO A 258 19.00 -5.22 -3.13
CA PRO A 258 20.02 -6.12 -2.63
C PRO A 258 21.39 -5.46 -2.69
N TRP A 259 22.29 -5.81 -1.77
CA TRP A 259 23.64 -5.25 -1.71
C TRP A 259 24.49 -5.53 -2.95
N ILE A 260 24.17 -6.60 -3.69
CA ILE A 260 24.87 -7.00 -4.94
C ILE A 260 24.24 -6.41 -6.20
N GLU A 261 23.13 -5.64 -6.09
CA GLU A 261 22.49 -5.01 -7.25
C GLU A 261 23.41 -3.96 -7.85
N LYS A 262 23.56 -3.99 -9.18
CA LYS A 262 24.38 -3.01 -9.91
C LYS A 262 23.55 -1.81 -10.32
N TRP A 263 24.17 -0.65 -10.18
CA TRP A 263 23.57 0.64 -10.60
C TRP A 263 23.54 0.77 -12.11
#